data_d89732d7e529f7629035f40ea6ad3083
#
_entry.id   d89732d7e529f7629035f40ea6ad3083
#
_cell.length_a   1.000
_cell.length_b   1.000
_cell.length_c   1.000
_cell.angle_alpha   90.00
_cell.angle_beta   90.00
_cell.angle_gamma   90.00
#
_symmetry.space_group_name_H-M   'P 1'
#
loop_
_entity.id
_entity.type
_entity.pdbx_description
1 polymer ?
#
loop_
_entity_poly.entity_id
_entity_poly.type
_entity_poly.pdbx_seq_one_letter_code
_entity_poly.pdbx_strand_id
1 'polypeptide(L)'
;MLDSSDPFFLAESAATSPAILYQRLVKRCHIQLPDMPKPMSAIYYQGYFYSYVRFFASLEAAQRAAMRLIAKGNTVVFTQVAKGLVLWVLEAEAQVASKPVVR
;
A
#
# COMPACT_ATOMS: atom_id res chain seq x y z
N MET A 1 -6.63 23.34 -20.35
CA MET A 1 -6.61 22.76 -20.14
C MET A 1 -6.38 22.36 -19.98
N LEU A 2 -6.45 22.12 -19.76
CA LEU A 2 -6.32 21.46 -19.47
C LEU A 2 -5.99 21.27 -19.09
N ASP A 3 -6.02 21.21 -18.87
CA ASP A 3 -5.82 20.76 -18.45
C ASP A 3 -5.59 20.43 -18.09
N SER A 4 -5.50 20.64 -17.86
CA SER A 4 -5.30 20.00 -17.57
C SER A 4 -5.44 19.65 -17.31
N SER A 5 -5.68 19.71 -17.27
CA SER A 5 -5.94 19.09 -16.97
C SER A 5 -6.05 18.44 -17.22
N ASP A 6 -5.75 18.16 -17.61
CA ASP A 6 -5.95 17.27 -17.79
C ASP A 6 -5.89 16.27 -17.39
N PRO A 7 -6.63 15.90 -17.76
CA PRO A 7 -6.83 14.81 -16.91
C PRO A 7 -6.22 13.56 -17.39
N PHE A 8 -6.03 13.38 -18.61
CA PHE A 8 -5.32 12.24 -19.08
C PHE A 8 -3.92 12.27 -18.70
N PHE A 9 -3.36 13.44 -18.69
CA PHE A 9 -2.05 13.62 -18.18
C PHE A 9 -2.01 13.26 -16.75
N LEU A 10 -3.05 13.60 -16.02
CA LEU A 10 -3.09 13.25 -14.63
C LEU A 10 -3.23 11.78 -14.42
N ALA A 11 -3.91 11.11 -15.30
CA ALA A 11 -4.05 9.66 -15.17
C ALA A 11 -2.73 8.97 -15.32
N GLU A 12 -1.89 9.43 -16.21
CA GLU A 12 -0.61 8.83 -16.34
C GLU A 12 0.23 9.08 -15.13
N SER A 13 0.18 10.25 -14.57
CA SER A 13 0.88 10.51 -13.35
C SER A 13 0.38 9.64 -12.26
N ALA A 14 -0.92 9.46 -12.18
CA ALA A 14 -1.47 8.62 -11.15
C ALA A 14 -1.04 7.19 -11.30
N ALA A 15 -0.83 6.73 -12.51
CA ALA A 15 -0.37 5.37 -12.71
C ALA A 15 1.03 5.16 -12.20
N THR A 16 1.85 6.19 -12.16
CA THR A 16 3.21 6.06 -11.68
C THR A 16 3.38 6.60 -10.27
N SER A 17 2.38 7.28 -9.73
CA SER A 17 2.46 7.83 -8.38
C SER A 17 1.47 7.10 -7.50
N PRO A 18 1.94 6.42 -6.48
CA PRO A 18 1.04 5.69 -5.60
C PRO A 18 0.10 6.63 -4.88
N ALA A 19 -1.08 6.17 -4.59
CA ALA A 19 -2.04 6.94 -3.82
C ALA A 19 -1.54 7.10 -2.40
N ILE A 20 -1.82 8.24 -1.80
CA ILE A 20 -1.56 8.48 -0.40
C ILE A 20 -2.91 8.52 0.30
N LEU A 21 -3.13 7.57 1.18
CA LEU A 21 -4.42 7.38 1.81
C LEU A 21 -4.38 7.84 3.26
N TYR A 22 -5.51 8.36 3.75
CA TYR A 22 -5.60 8.63 5.18
C TYR A 22 -5.82 7.30 5.89
N GLN A 23 -5.21 7.15 7.05
CA GLN A 23 -5.33 5.92 7.81
C GLN A 23 -6.77 5.52 8.08
N ARG A 24 -7.65 6.49 8.28
CA ARG A 24 -9.05 6.16 8.58
C ARG A 24 -9.80 5.58 7.40
N LEU A 25 -9.22 5.65 6.20
CA LEU A 25 -9.87 5.10 5.01
C LEU A 25 -9.52 3.65 4.77
N VAL A 26 -8.62 3.10 5.56
CA VAL A 26 -8.19 1.71 5.38
C VAL A 26 -8.40 0.95 6.66
N LYS A 27 -8.55 -0.36 6.54
CA LYS A 27 -8.76 -1.20 7.69
C LYS A 27 -7.48 -1.95 7.99
N ARG A 28 -6.99 -1.82 9.22
CA ARG A 28 -5.79 -2.55 9.64
C ARG A 28 -6.16 -3.99 9.91
N CYS A 29 -5.30 -4.89 9.52
CA CYS A 29 -5.52 -6.31 9.74
C CYS A 29 -4.21 -7.04 9.70
N HIS A 30 -4.28 -8.35 9.85
CA HIS A 30 -3.13 -9.22 9.65
C HIS A 30 -3.50 -10.22 8.58
N ILE A 31 -2.56 -10.53 7.71
CA ILE A 31 -2.80 -11.45 6.60
C ILE A 31 -1.81 -12.59 6.67
N GLN A 32 -2.19 -13.70 6.07
CA GLN A 32 -1.34 -14.87 5.93
C GLN A 32 -0.97 -15.00 4.46
N LEU A 33 0.32 -15.12 4.18
CA LEU A 33 0.80 -15.36 2.83
C LEU A 33 1.22 -16.81 2.71
N PRO A 34 1.11 -17.38 1.50
CA PRO A 34 1.37 -18.82 1.33
C PRO A 34 2.76 -19.25 1.75
N ASP A 35 3.75 -18.39 1.54
CA ASP A 35 5.13 -18.76 1.81
C ASP A 35 5.70 -18.12 3.05
N MET A 36 4.85 -17.51 3.87
CA MET A 36 5.31 -16.84 5.10
C MET A 36 4.75 -17.56 6.30
N PRO A 37 5.61 -17.91 7.26
CA PRO A 37 5.14 -18.71 8.40
C PRO A 37 4.30 -17.91 9.40
N LYS A 38 4.46 -16.59 9.43
CA LYS A 38 3.75 -15.79 10.42
C LYS A 38 2.88 -14.76 9.75
N PRO A 39 1.77 -14.39 10.38
CA PRO A 39 0.94 -13.32 9.83
C PRO A 39 1.70 -12.01 9.75
N MET A 40 1.34 -11.20 8.80
CA MET A 40 1.95 -9.89 8.57
C MET A 40 0.95 -8.79 8.77
N SER A 41 1.43 -7.65 9.23
CA SER A 41 0.62 -6.45 9.29
C SER A 41 0.18 -6.04 7.90
N ALA A 42 -1.07 -5.64 7.76
CA ALA A 42 -1.60 -5.30 6.46
C ALA A 42 -2.73 -4.30 6.59
N ILE A 43 -3.15 -3.76 5.45
CA ILE A 43 -4.36 -2.98 5.36
C ILE A 43 -5.24 -3.58 4.29
N TYR A 44 -6.55 -3.38 4.44
CA TYR A 44 -7.52 -3.75 3.45
C TYR A 44 -8.05 -2.47 2.84
N TYR A 45 -7.96 -2.35 1.52
CA TYR A 45 -8.37 -1.14 0.83
C TYR A 45 -8.93 -1.52 -0.53
N GLN A 46 -10.15 -1.12 -0.78
CA GLN A 46 -10.81 -1.31 -2.07
C GLN A 46 -10.77 -2.75 -2.57
N GLY A 47 -11.00 -3.68 -1.66
CA GLY A 47 -11.10 -5.08 -2.04
C GLY A 47 -9.81 -5.84 -2.07
N TYR A 48 -8.69 -5.19 -1.74
CA TYR A 48 -7.40 -5.85 -1.79
C TYR A 48 -6.65 -5.68 -0.50
N PHE A 49 -5.77 -6.63 -0.22
CA PHE A 49 -4.87 -6.55 0.93
C PHE A 49 -3.52 -6.05 0.49
N TYR A 50 -2.92 -5.20 1.33
CA TYR A 50 -1.58 -4.67 1.09
C TYR A 50 -0.77 -4.94 2.34
N SER A 51 0.43 -5.50 2.19
CA SER A 51 1.28 -5.80 3.33
C SER A 51 2.22 -4.64 3.64
N TYR A 52 2.59 -4.54 4.90
CA TYR A 52 3.48 -3.48 5.37
C TYR A 52 4.87 -3.66 4.77
N VAL A 53 5.42 -2.57 4.24
CA VAL A 53 6.79 -2.58 3.75
C VAL A 53 7.67 -1.80 4.71
N ARG A 54 7.38 -0.51 4.91
CA ARG A 54 8.26 0.32 5.71
C ARG A 54 7.65 1.68 5.98
N PHE A 55 8.07 2.29 7.09
CA PHE A 55 7.75 3.66 7.41
C PHE A 55 8.84 4.58 6.88
N PHE A 56 8.45 5.73 6.36
CA PHE A 56 9.39 6.74 5.88
C PHE A 56 9.01 8.08 6.48
N ALA A 57 9.99 8.76 7.05
CA ALA A 57 9.77 10.11 7.56
C ALA A 57 9.86 11.15 6.45
N SER A 58 10.46 10.79 5.32
CA SER A 58 10.67 11.72 4.20
C SER A 58 9.88 11.26 3.00
N LEU A 59 9.16 12.19 2.38
CA LEU A 59 8.42 11.90 1.16
C LEU A 59 9.36 11.43 0.05
N GLU A 60 10.52 12.05 -0.06
CA GLU A 60 11.44 11.68 -1.12
C GLU A 60 11.93 10.24 -0.98
N ALA A 61 12.28 9.85 0.23
CA ALA A 61 12.72 8.48 0.46
C ALA A 61 11.59 7.49 0.19
N ALA A 62 10.37 7.85 0.60
CA ALA A 62 9.21 7.01 0.37
C ALA A 62 8.97 6.82 -1.13
N GLN A 63 9.05 7.89 -1.88
CA GLN A 63 8.83 7.83 -3.32
C GLN A 63 9.88 6.98 -4.02
N ARG A 64 11.14 7.09 -3.62
CA ARG A 64 12.18 6.27 -4.22
C ARG A 64 11.94 4.78 -3.97
N ALA A 65 11.55 4.45 -2.75
CA ALA A 65 11.26 3.05 -2.43
C ALA A 65 10.07 2.54 -3.22
N ALA A 66 9.02 3.37 -3.33
CA ALA A 66 7.83 2.99 -4.09
C ALA A 66 8.17 2.75 -5.55
N MET A 67 8.98 3.63 -6.13
CA MET A 67 9.33 3.49 -7.54
C MET A 67 10.10 2.21 -7.80
N ARG A 68 10.96 1.81 -6.86
CA ARG A 68 11.67 0.54 -7.03
C ARG A 68 10.71 -0.64 -7.04
N LEU A 69 9.70 -0.62 -6.18
CA LEU A 69 8.73 -1.70 -6.15
C LEU A 69 7.85 -1.69 -7.39
N ILE A 70 7.45 -0.52 -7.85
CA ILE A 70 6.65 -0.41 -9.06
C ILE A 70 7.45 -0.92 -10.26
N ALA A 71 8.73 -0.60 -10.32
CA ALA A 71 9.57 -1.07 -11.42
C ALA A 71 9.68 -2.58 -11.45
N LYS A 72 9.48 -3.25 -10.32
CA LYS A 72 9.47 -4.71 -10.25
C LYS A 72 8.10 -5.29 -10.49
N GLY A 73 7.12 -4.47 -10.84
CA GLY A 73 5.79 -4.96 -11.14
C GLY A 73 4.82 -4.95 -9.98
N ASN A 74 5.18 -4.34 -8.86
CA ASN A 74 4.29 -4.31 -7.70
C ASN A 74 3.35 -3.12 -7.74
N THR A 75 2.20 -3.28 -7.13
CA THR A 75 1.27 -2.19 -6.90
C THR A 75 1.39 -1.76 -5.45
N VAL A 76 1.54 -0.48 -5.21
CA VAL A 76 1.78 0.02 -3.86
C VAL A 76 0.86 1.18 -3.53
N VAL A 77 0.65 1.41 -2.25
CA VAL A 77 -0.04 2.60 -1.75
C VAL A 77 0.69 3.08 -0.51
N PHE A 78 0.46 4.33 -0.15
CA PHE A 78 0.95 4.87 1.10
C PHE A 78 -0.22 5.16 2.02
N THR A 79 0.00 5.07 3.33
CA THR A 79 -0.91 5.69 4.28
C THR A 79 -0.17 6.81 4.98
N GLN A 80 -0.88 7.89 5.24
CA GLN A 80 -0.30 9.02 5.93
C GLN A 80 -0.47 8.83 7.42
N VAL A 81 0.61 8.97 8.15
CA VAL A 81 0.61 8.89 9.61
C VAL A 81 1.20 10.18 10.15
N ALA A 82 1.19 10.33 11.46
CA ALA A 82 1.55 11.61 12.10
C ALA A 82 2.94 12.10 11.69
N LYS A 83 3.89 11.20 11.53
CA LYS A 83 5.27 11.61 11.31
C LYS A 83 5.81 11.23 9.95
N GLY A 84 4.96 10.79 9.04
CA GLY A 84 5.45 10.42 7.73
C GLY A 84 4.49 9.55 6.97
N LEU A 85 5.03 8.63 6.20
CA LEU A 85 4.26 7.76 5.33
C LEU A 85 4.63 6.31 5.59
N VAL A 86 3.65 5.43 5.50
CA VAL A 86 3.91 4.00 5.53
C VAL A 86 3.66 3.47 4.12
N LEU A 87 4.56 2.67 3.63
CA LEU A 87 4.45 2.06 2.30
C LEU A 87 3.91 0.65 2.44
N TRP A 88 2.95 0.33 1.59
CA TRP A 88 2.29 -0.98 1.58
C TRP A 88 2.30 -1.52 0.17
N VAL A 89 2.37 -2.84 0.04
CA VAL A 89 2.42 -3.49 -1.28
C VAL A 89 1.27 -4.47 -1.40
N LEU A 90 0.65 -4.49 -2.57
CA LEU A 90 -0.49 -5.37 -2.85
C LEU A 90 -0.07 -6.82 -2.78
N GLU A 91 -0.89 -7.61 -2.08
CA GLU A 91 -0.65 -9.04 -1.93
C GLU A 91 -1.86 -9.79 -2.48
N ALA A 92 -1.74 -10.21 -3.72
CA ALA A 92 -2.87 -10.83 -4.41
C ALA A 92 -3.28 -12.15 -3.79
N GLU A 93 -2.36 -12.86 -3.15
CA GLU A 93 -2.66 -14.17 -2.60
C GLU A 93 -2.88 -14.16 -1.10
N ALA A 94 -3.05 -12.99 -0.53
CA ALA A 94 -3.20 -12.90 0.92
C ALA A 94 -4.58 -13.37 1.36
N GLN A 95 -4.62 -13.91 2.56
CA GLN A 95 -5.87 -14.26 3.23
C GLN A 95 -5.84 -13.64 4.60
N VAL A 96 -7.01 -13.29 5.11
CA VAL A 96 -7.08 -12.76 6.45
C VAL A 96 -6.60 -13.82 7.42
N ALA A 97 -5.68 -13.45 8.29
CA ALA A 97 -5.19 -14.38 9.28
C ALA A 97 -6.24 -14.53 10.36
N SER A 98 -6.73 -15.72 10.54
CA SER A 98 -7.70 -15.98 11.59
C SER A 98 -6.96 -16.13 12.88
N LYS A 99 -7.53 -15.59 13.92
CA LYS A 99 -7.00 -15.91 15.23
C LYS A 99 -7.22 -17.37 15.46
N PRO A 100 -6.27 -18.03 16.08
CA PRO A 100 -6.49 -19.42 16.42
C PRO A 100 -7.73 -19.48 17.26
N VAL A 101 -8.60 -20.33 16.90
CA VAL A 101 -9.76 -20.46 17.68
C VAL A 101 -9.37 -21.20 18.88
N VAL A 102 -9.56 -20.59 19.97
CA VAL A 102 -9.24 -21.25 21.18
C VAL A 102 -10.46 -21.99 21.59
N ARG A 103 -10.29 -23.16 21.71
CA ARG A 103 -11.41 -23.95 22.05
C ARG A 103 -11.07 -24.82 23.09
#